data_b621cf8994fbab210870ba6fa8acd4c1
#
_entry.id   b621cf8994fbab210870ba6fa8acd4c1
#
_cell.length_a   1.000
_cell.length_b   1.000
_cell.length_c   1.000
_cell.angle_alpha   90.00
_cell.angle_beta   90.00
_cell.angle_gamma   90.00
#
_symmetry.space_group_name_H-M   'P 1'
#
loop_
_entity.id
_entity.type
_entity.pdbx_description
1 polymer ?
#
loop_
_entity_poly.entity_id
_entity_poly.type
_entity_poly.pdbx_seq_one_letter_code
_entity_poly.pdbx_strand_id
1 'polypeptide(L)'
;MCGWFAIMATRAQCAAQNEAIQAGEELVYDLKFNWKFIWVAAGQAKMDMQAITYQGKPCFRSNLISVSNRQVDFFFKMRDTLTCITSSRLEPVYFRKGAEEGDRYTVDEVWFSYKNGKCIADQRRMRRERDTVKSKDQSDECIFDMLSILMRARSFDVSDYKVGDKILFDMATGTKVEQQTLIYRGRKNFKAENGVKYRCLVFSLVEYKKRKMKNEVITFYVTDDKTICRCVWIYI
;
A
#
# COMPACT_ATOMS: atom_id res chain seq x y z
N MET A 1 -1.91 -21.04 46.93
CA MET A 1 -1.16 -20.80 45.66
C MET A 1 -2.14 -20.21 44.64
N CYS A 2 -2.21 -18.87 44.51
CA CYS A 2 -3.02 -18.21 43.50
C CYS A 2 -2.17 -18.02 42.24
N GLY A 3 -2.46 -18.85 41.22
CA GLY A 3 -1.86 -18.67 39.91
C GLY A 3 -2.43 -17.43 39.21
N TRP A 4 -1.60 -16.44 39.02
CA TRP A 4 -1.90 -15.31 38.15
C TRP A 4 -1.83 -15.80 36.70
N PHE A 5 -2.97 -16.05 36.10
CA PHE A 5 -3.06 -16.12 34.64
C PHE A 5 -2.90 -14.70 34.10
N ALA A 6 -1.70 -14.39 33.63
CA ALA A 6 -1.50 -13.21 32.79
C ALA A 6 -2.30 -13.43 31.52
N ILE A 7 -3.46 -12.77 31.41
CA ILE A 7 -4.17 -12.63 30.15
C ILE A 7 -3.26 -11.74 29.27
N MET A 8 -2.44 -12.37 28.45
CA MET A 8 -1.79 -11.67 27.35
C MET A 8 -2.92 -11.17 26.44
N ALA A 9 -3.24 -9.89 26.55
CA ALA A 9 -4.07 -9.23 25.55
C ALA A 9 -3.37 -9.45 24.22
N THR A 10 -3.94 -10.28 23.36
CA THR A 10 -3.52 -10.42 21.98
C THR A 10 -3.75 -9.05 21.34
N ARG A 11 -2.70 -8.24 21.26
CA ARG A 11 -2.72 -6.99 20.50
C ARG A 11 -3.06 -7.41 19.06
N ALA A 12 -4.07 -6.74 18.47
CA ALA A 12 -4.36 -6.91 17.07
C ALA A 12 -3.05 -6.69 16.28
N GLN A 13 -2.60 -7.72 15.63
CA GLN A 13 -1.27 -7.88 15.05
C GLN A 13 -0.95 -6.78 14.00
N CYS A 14 -2.00 -6.21 13.40
CA CYS A 14 -1.90 -5.22 12.33
C CYS A 14 -2.15 -3.77 12.79
N ALA A 15 -2.60 -3.57 14.02
CA ALA A 15 -2.97 -2.26 14.50
C ALA A 15 -1.77 -1.33 14.65
N ALA A 16 -1.93 -0.07 14.26
CA ALA A 16 -0.97 0.99 14.44
C ALA A 16 -1.62 2.29 14.88
N GLN A 17 -0.83 3.16 15.46
CA GLN A 17 -1.24 4.52 15.64
C GLN A 17 -1.28 5.22 14.29
N ASN A 18 -2.42 5.86 13.97
CA ASN A 18 -2.54 6.70 12.80
C ASN A 18 -1.94 8.08 13.11
N GLU A 19 -0.83 8.42 12.48
CA GLU A 19 -0.15 9.71 12.65
C GLU A 19 -0.25 10.62 11.43
N ALA A 20 -0.73 10.09 10.30
CA ALA A 20 -0.61 10.78 9.02
C ALA A 20 -1.89 10.86 8.19
N ILE A 21 -2.85 9.95 8.43
CA ILE A 21 -4.04 9.84 7.57
C ILE A 21 -5.15 10.71 8.15
N GLN A 22 -5.71 11.60 7.32
CA GLN A 22 -6.81 12.48 7.67
C GLN A 22 -7.96 12.33 6.68
N ALA A 23 -9.19 12.37 7.19
CA ALA A 23 -10.36 12.40 6.33
C ALA A 23 -10.43 13.73 5.58
N GLY A 24 -10.82 13.67 4.29
CA GLY A 24 -10.85 14.81 3.39
C GLY A 24 -9.53 15.08 2.67
N GLU A 25 -8.49 14.30 2.95
CA GLU A 25 -7.22 14.38 2.23
C GLU A 25 -7.39 13.97 0.77
N GLU A 26 -6.80 14.75 -0.12
CA GLU A 26 -6.72 14.48 -1.55
C GLU A 26 -5.28 14.64 -2.03
N LEU A 27 -4.75 13.63 -2.70
CA LEU A 27 -3.40 13.61 -3.25
C LEU A 27 -3.48 13.36 -4.76
N VAL A 28 -2.77 14.17 -5.54
CA VAL A 28 -2.67 13.99 -6.99
C VAL A 28 -1.21 13.71 -7.35
N TYR A 29 -1.01 12.69 -8.16
CA TYR A 29 0.30 12.24 -8.61
C TYR A 29 0.38 12.30 -10.13
N ASP A 30 1.45 12.86 -10.66
CA ASP A 30 1.81 12.72 -12.05
C ASP A 30 2.55 11.41 -12.26
N LEU A 31 2.04 10.57 -13.15
CA LEU A 31 2.64 9.30 -13.49
C LEU A 31 3.62 9.50 -14.64
N LYS A 32 4.86 9.06 -14.44
CA LYS A 32 5.92 9.13 -15.44
C LYS A 32 6.62 7.79 -15.52
N PHE A 33 7.03 7.40 -16.71
CA PHE A 33 7.89 6.25 -16.89
C PHE A 33 9.20 6.66 -17.57
N ASN A 34 10.26 5.95 -17.27
CA ASN A 34 11.55 6.17 -17.88
C ASN A 34 11.70 5.29 -19.13
N TRP A 35 11.84 5.92 -20.30
CA TRP A 35 12.16 5.23 -21.53
C TRP A 35 13.49 5.70 -22.09
N LYS A 36 14.49 4.83 -22.05
CA LYS A 36 15.83 5.11 -22.57
C LYS A 36 16.38 6.47 -22.12
N PHE A 37 16.37 6.73 -20.82
CA PHE A 37 16.86 7.99 -20.18
C PHE A 37 15.95 9.21 -20.33
N ILE A 38 14.77 9.10 -20.92
CA ILE A 38 13.79 10.18 -21.02
C ILE A 38 12.60 9.86 -20.12
N TRP A 39 12.20 10.81 -19.27
CA TRP A 39 10.97 10.70 -18.49
C TRP A 39 9.79 11.13 -19.33
N VAL A 40 8.87 10.21 -19.58
CA VAL A 40 7.66 10.44 -20.37
C VAL A 40 6.47 10.54 -19.43
N ALA A 41 5.67 11.60 -19.57
CA ALA A 41 4.42 11.74 -18.85
C ALA A 41 3.45 10.62 -19.30
N ALA A 42 3.02 9.80 -18.33
CA ALA A 42 2.19 8.62 -18.61
C ALA A 42 0.70 8.85 -18.29
N GLY A 43 0.42 9.69 -17.32
CA GLY A 43 -0.95 9.90 -16.84
C GLY A 43 -0.97 10.55 -15.48
N GLN A 44 -2.08 10.37 -14.78
CA GLN A 44 -2.26 10.86 -13.42
C GLN A 44 -2.87 9.79 -12.52
N ALA A 45 -2.58 9.87 -11.23
CA ALA A 45 -3.28 9.14 -10.20
C ALA A 45 -3.80 10.10 -9.14
N LYS A 46 -5.05 9.88 -8.72
CA LYS A 46 -5.70 10.64 -7.66
C LYS A 46 -6.03 9.72 -6.52
N MET A 47 -5.64 10.09 -5.31
CA MET A 47 -5.93 9.37 -4.08
C MET A 47 -6.77 10.24 -3.15
N ASP A 48 -7.87 9.73 -2.63
CA ASP A 48 -8.69 10.38 -1.62
C ASP A 48 -8.81 9.54 -0.36
N MET A 49 -9.11 10.21 0.77
CA MET A 49 -9.31 9.61 2.08
C MET A 49 -10.64 10.06 2.68
N GLN A 50 -11.48 9.13 3.07
CA GLN A 50 -12.79 9.40 3.66
C GLN A 50 -12.96 8.66 4.98
N ALA A 51 -13.50 9.35 5.99
CA ALA A 51 -14.01 8.67 7.18
C ALA A 51 -15.37 8.06 6.85
N ILE A 52 -15.54 6.78 7.14
CA ILE A 52 -16.76 6.03 6.88
C ILE A 52 -17.13 5.15 8.07
N THR A 53 -18.37 4.68 8.10
CA THR A 53 -18.76 3.55 8.96
C THR A 53 -18.85 2.30 8.09
N TYR A 54 -18.08 1.28 8.41
CA TYR A 54 -18.10 -0.01 7.72
C TYR A 54 -18.38 -1.13 8.70
N GLN A 55 -19.43 -1.93 8.45
CA GLN A 55 -19.92 -2.98 9.36
C GLN A 55 -20.12 -2.49 10.81
N GLY A 56 -20.65 -1.26 10.97
CA GLY A 56 -20.92 -0.66 12.28
C GLY A 56 -19.69 -0.11 13.02
N LYS A 57 -18.51 -0.08 12.38
CA LYS A 57 -17.26 0.40 12.98
C LYS A 57 -16.72 1.62 12.24
N PRO A 58 -16.08 2.59 12.94
CA PRO A 58 -15.40 3.70 12.30
C PRO A 58 -14.18 3.21 11.53
N CYS A 59 -14.10 3.59 10.26
CA CYS A 59 -13.06 3.17 9.32
C CYS A 59 -12.62 4.36 8.46
N PHE A 60 -11.47 4.20 7.81
CA PHE A 60 -11.04 5.01 6.67
C PHE A 60 -11.23 4.23 5.38
N ARG A 61 -11.78 4.90 4.37
CA ARG A 61 -11.77 4.42 2.99
C ARG A 61 -10.81 5.27 2.19
N SER A 62 -9.85 4.62 1.53
CA SER A 62 -8.98 5.26 0.56
C SER A 62 -9.29 4.74 -0.82
N ASN A 63 -9.39 5.63 -1.79
CA ASN A 63 -9.48 5.28 -3.20
C ASN A 63 -8.25 5.84 -3.92
N LEU A 64 -7.70 5.07 -4.86
CA LEU A 64 -6.68 5.50 -5.80
C LEU A 64 -7.17 5.21 -7.21
N ILE A 65 -7.32 6.25 -8.01
CA ILE A 65 -7.73 6.15 -9.41
C ILE A 65 -6.54 6.55 -10.27
N SER A 66 -6.09 5.66 -11.15
CA SER A 66 -4.97 5.90 -12.07
C SER A 66 -5.45 5.87 -13.50
N VAL A 67 -5.07 6.89 -14.26
CA VAL A 67 -5.52 7.09 -15.64
C VAL A 67 -4.33 7.44 -16.51
N SER A 68 -4.06 6.65 -17.55
CA SER A 68 -3.06 7.00 -18.57
C SER A 68 -3.56 8.16 -19.44
N ASN A 69 -2.62 8.95 -19.95
CA ASN A 69 -2.94 10.05 -20.87
C ASN A 69 -3.23 9.53 -22.28
N ARG A 70 -3.79 10.42 -23.12
CA ARG A 70 -4.20 10.09 -24.50
C ARG A 70 -3.07 9.51 -25.38
N GLN A 71 -1.86 9.97 -25.17
CA GLN A 71 -0.69 9.53 -25.97
C GLN A 71 -0.30 8.10 -25.61
N VAL A 72 -0.34 7.78 -24.30
CA VAL A 72 -0.06 6.42 -23.80
C VAL A 72 -1.20 5.47 -24.11
N ASP A 73 -2.46 5.92 -24.07
CA ASP A 73 -3.64 5.12 -24.41
C ASP A 73 -3.57 4.49 -25.80
N PHE A 74 -2.89 5.15 -26.72
CA PHE A 74 -2.70 4.60 -28.07
C PHE A 74 -1.90 3.30 -28.07
N PHE A 75 -0.99 3.11 -27.13
CA PHE A 75 -0.14 1.93 -27.00
C PHE A 75 -0.58 1.00 -25.87
N PHE A 76 -1.01 1.59 -24.77
CA PHE A 76 -1.37 0.85 -23.56
C PHE A 76 -2.32 1.66 -22.68
N LYS A 77 -3.61 1.40 -22.81
CA LYS A 77 -4.63 2.04 -21.97
C LYS A 77 -4.56 1.50 -20.56
N MET A 78 -4.49 2.39 -19.56
CA MET A 78 -4.56 2.05 -18.14
C MET A 78 -5.65 2.85 -17.45
N ARG A 79 -6.57 2.14 -16.80
CA ARG A 79 -7.66 2.68 -15.98
C ARG A 79 -7.80 1.80 -14.75
N ASP A 80 -7.08 2.15 -13.71
CA ASP A 80 -7.07 1.37 -12.49
C ASP A 80 -7.81 2.12 -11.38
N THR A 81 -8.64 1.39 -10.66
CA THR A 81 -9.31 1.88 -9.46
C THR A 81 -9.00 0.94 -8.31
N LEU A 82 -8.33 1.46 -7.30
CA LEU A 82 -8.04 0.74 -6.08
C LEU A 82 -8.86 1.37 -4.94
N THR A 83 -9.47 0.53 -4.13
CA THR A 83 -10.16 0.94 -2.90
C THR A 83 -9.66 0.07 -1.77
N CYS A 84 -9.26 0.69 -0.65
CA CYS A 84 -9.06 -0.05 0.57
C CYS A 84 -9.88 0.55 1.72
N ILE A 85 -10.29 -0.30 2.65
CA ILE A 85 -10.92 0.09 3.90
C ILE A 85 -10.02 -0.40 5.02
N THR A 86 -9.66 0.50 5.92
CA THR A 86 -8.90 0.18 7.12
C THR A 86 -9.67 0.60 8.36
N SER A 87 -9.40 -0.06 9.48
CA SER A 87 -9.86 0.42 10.79
C SER A 87 -9.25 1.80 11.11
N SER A 88 -9.76 2.47 12.14
CA SER A 88 -9.15 3.72 12.66
C SER A 88 -7.69 3.55 13.10
N ARG A 89 -7.25 2.31 13.30
CA ARG A 89 -5.87 1.92 13.65
C ARG A 89 -5.09 1.35 12.47
N LEU A 90 -5.51 1.65 11.24
CA LEU A 90 -4.87 1.25 9.98
C LEU A 90 -4.76 -0.27 9.76
N GLU A 91 -5.62 -1.07 10.41
CA GLU A 91 -5.73 -2.50 10.13
C GLU A 91 -6.49 -2.70 8.84
N PRO A 92 -5.99 -3.48 7.87
CA PRO A 92 -6.73 -3.81 6.66
C PRO A 92 -8.08 -4.49 6.97
N VAL A 93 -9.15 -4.09 6.29
CA VAL A 93 -10.49 -4.68 6.43
C VAL A 93 -10.99 -5.19 5.09
N TYR A 94 -10.83 -4.40 4.03
CA TYR A 94 -11.24 -4.76 2.69
C TYR A 94 -10.34 -4.06 1.66
N PHE A 95 -10.08 -4.75 0.57
CA PHE A 95 -9.38 -4.21 -0.59
C PHE A 95 -10.04 -4.64 -1.88
N ARG A 96 -10.07 -3.74 -2.85
CA ARG A 96 -10.50 -4.01 -4.22
C ARG A 96 -9.58 -3.28 -5.21
N LYS A 97 -9.08 -4.01 -6.21
CA LYS A 97 -8.44 -3.44 -7.40
C LYS A 97 -9.30 -3.79 -8.61
N GLY A 98 -9.80 -2.80 -9.34
CA GLY A 98 -10.33 -2.96 -10.69
C GLY A 98 -9.30 -2.40 -11.66
N ALA A 99 -8.75 -3.24 -12.52
CA ALA A 99 -7.70 -2.87 -13.46
C ALA A 99 -8.15 -3.10 -14.90
N GLU A 100 -8.13 -2.03 -15.69
CA GLU A 100 -8.25 -2.09 -17.16
C GLU A 100 -6.89 -1.73 -17.75
N GLU A 101 -6.16 -2.75 -18.18
CA GLU A 101 -4.78 -2.66 -18.65
C GLU A 101 -4.71 -3.22 -20.09
N GLY A 102 -4.71 -2.34 -21.10
CA GLY A 102 -4.87 -2.72 -22.50
C GLY A 102 -6.23 -3.40 -22.71
N ASP A 103 -6.20 -4.64 -23.22
CA ASP A 103 -7.40 -5.46 -23.47
C ASP A 103 -7.83 -6.29 -22.24
N ARG A 104 -7.08 -6.19 -21.14
CA ARG A 104 -7.33 -7.00 -19.94
C ARG A 104 -8.18 -6.23 -18.95
N TYR A 105 -9.19 -6.90 -18.42
CA TYR A 105 -9.94 -6.42 -17.27
C TYR A 105 -9.87 -7.44 -16.15
N THR A 106 -9.41 -7.00 -14.97
CA THR A 106 -9.26 -7.86 -13.80
C THR A 106 -9.85 -7.12 -12.59
N VAL A 107 -10.59 -7.85 -11.77
CA VAL A 107 -11.02 -7.37 -10.45
C VAL A 107 -10.45 -8.30 -9.40
N ASP A 108 -9.67 -7.75 -8.48
CA ASP A 108 -9.20 -8.42 -7.28
C ASP A 108 -9.92 -7.86 -6.07
N GLU A 109 -10.37 -8.74 -5.19
CA GLU A 109 -10.95 -8.37 -3.90
C GLU A 109 -10.35 -9.21 -2.80
N VAL A 110 -10.13 -8.58 -1.65
CA VAL A 110 -9.59 -9.22 -0.45
C VAL A 110 -10.40 -8.75 0.76
N TRP A 111 -10.89 -9.70 1.55
CA TRP A 111 -11.50 -9.46 2.85
C TRP A 111 -10.54 -9.93 3.92
N PHE A 112 -10.22 -9.03 4.85
CA PHE A 112 -9.32 -9.33 5.95
C PHE A 112 -10.12 -9.61 7.21
N SER A 113 -9.71 -10.63 7.97
CA SER A 113 -10.27 -10.93 9.28
C SER A 113 -9.17 -11.39 10.24
N TYR A 114 -9.43 -11.23 11.53
CA TYR A 114 -8.45 -11.50 12.58
C TYR A 114 -9.05 -12.48 13.56
N LYS A 115 -8.46 -13.67 13.66
CA LYS A 115 -8.95 -14.74 14.53
C LYS A 115 -7.79 -15.54 15.12
N ASN A 116 -7.86 -15.80 16.43
CA ASN A 116 -6.85 -16.58 17.15
C ASN A 116 -5.41 -16.07 16.94
N GLY A 117 -5.21 -14.76 16.92
CA GLY A 117 -3.89 -14.14 16.73
C GLY A 117 -3.39 -14.16 15.28
N LYS A 118 -4.15 -14.71 14.34
CA LYS A 118 -3.81 -14.78 12.91
C LYS A 118 -4.56 -13.75 12.09
N CYS A 119 -3.90 -13.22 11.07
CA CYS A 119 -4.51 -12.48 9.97
C CYS A 119 -4.93 -13.46 8.88
N ILE A 120 -6.16 -13.33 8.41
CA ILE A 120 -6.76 -14.18 7.38
C ILE A 120 -7.15 -13.29 6.21
N ALA A 121 -6.74 -13.66 5.00
CA ALA A 121 -7.10 -13.01 3.74
C ALA A 121 -7.96 -13.96 2.90
N ASP A 122 -9.24 -13.66 2.77
CA ASP A 122 -10.13 -14.31 1.80
C ASP A 122 -10.05 -13.52 0.50
N GLN A 123 -9.58 -14.14 -0.59
CA GLN A 123 -9.25 -13.46 -1.83
C GLN A 123 -10.11 -13.97 -2.99
N ARG A 124 -10.44 -13.07 -3.91
CA ARG A 124 -11.19 -13.38 -5.13
C ARG A 124 -10.62 -12.60 -6.30
N ARG A 125 -10.28 -13.29 -7.39
CA ARG A 125 -9.91 -12.68 -8.67
C ARG A 125 -10.92 -13.03 -9.75
N MET A 126 -11.48 -12.02 -10.38
CA MET A 126 -12.38 -12.12 -11.52
C MET A 126 -11.69 -11.55 -12.76
N ARG A 127 -11.83 -12.23 -13.88
CA ARG A 127 -11.33 -11.79 -15.20
C ARG A 127 -12.45 -11.93 -16.22
N ARG A 128 -12.40 -11.11 -17.27
CA ARG A 128 -13.34 -11.26 -18.38
C ARG A 128 -13.18 -12.65 -19.00
N GLU A 129 -14.30 -13.33 -19.21
CA GLU A 129 -14.37 -14.64 -19.89
C GLU A 129 -13.49 -15.75 -19.28
N ARG A 130 -13.24 -15.70 -17.98
CA ARG A 130 -12.49 -16.72 -17.23
C ARG A 130 -13.18 -17.02 -15.90
N ASP A 131 -12.95 -18.22 -15.42
CA ASP A 131 -13.43 -18.63 -14.10
C ASP A 131 -12.87 -17.74 -13.00
N THR A 132 -13.72 -17.49 -12.01
CA THR A 132 -13.32 -16.78 -10.79
C THR A 132 -12.39 -17.64 -9.96
N VAL A 133 -11.20 -17.13 -9.67
CA VAL A 133 -10.25 -17.77 -8.75
C VAL A 133 -10.53 -17.28 -7.34
N LYS A 134 -10.62 -18.20 -6.38
CA LYS A 134 -10.75 -17.90 -4.95
C LYS A 134 -9.60 -18.55 -4.19
N SER A 135 -9.08 -17.86 -3.19
CA SER A 135 -8.10 -18.40 -2.25
C SER A 135 -8.37 -17.90 -0.84
N LYS A 136 -7.86 -18.62 0.13
CA LYS A 136 -7.88 -18.25 1.54
C LYS A 136 -6.52 -18.54 2.13
N ASP A 137 -5.87 -17.49 2.59
CA ASP A 137 -4.53 -17.54 3.18
C ASP A 137 -4.60 -17.05 4.63
N GLN A 138 -3.66 -17.51 5.45
CA GLN A 138 -3.51 -17.03 6.82
C GLN A 138 -2.04 -16.84 7.16
N SER A 139 -1.75 -15.88 8.02
CA SER A 139 -0.39 -15.59 8.52
C SER A 139 -0.44 -15.27 10.01
N ASP A 140 0.65 -15.55 10.70
CA ASP A 140 0.90 -15.07 12.06
C ASP A 140 1.34 -13.61 12.06
N GLU A 141 1.72 -13.08 10.88
CA GLU A 141 2.05 -11.69 10.62
C GLU A 141 0.86 -10.94 10.00
N CYS A 142 0.97 -9.62 9.93
CA CYS A 142 -0.05 -8.83 9.26
C CYS A 142 0.01 -8.99 7.75
N ILE A 143 -1.15 -9.30 7.14
CA ILE A 143 -1.31 -9.29 5.70
C ILE A 143 -1.86 -7.92 5.29
N PHE A 144 -1.17 -7.25 4.37
CA PHE A 144 -1.58 -5.96 3.79
C PHE A 144 -2.04 -6.13 2.35
N ASP A 145 -2.73 -5.14 1.83
CA ASP A 145 -2.85 -4.85 0.42
C ASP A 145 -1.94 -3.69 0.04
N MET A 146 -1.85 -3.38 -1.27
CA MET A 146 -0.92 -2.36 -1.78
C MET A 146 -1.27 -0.93 -1.35
N LEU A 147 -2.53 -0.60 -1.00
CA LEU A 147 -2.89 0.71 -0.47
C LEU A 147 -2.72 0.76 1.05
N SER A 148 -3.13 -0.28 1.78
CA SER A 148 -3.02 -0.28 3.24
C SER A 148 -1.56 -0.24 3.71
N ILE A 149 -0.63 -0.91 3.00
CA ILE A 149 0.80 -0.80 3.34
C ILE A 149 1.34 0.61 3.03
N LEU A 150 0.88 1.26 1.97
CA LEU A 150 1.25 2.65 1.66
C LEU A 150 0.78 3.60 2.75
N MET A 151 -0.47 3.47 3.21
CA MET A 151 -0.99 4.24 4.33
C MET A 151 -0.22 3.96 5.62
N ARG A 152 0.07 2.69 5.88
CA ARG A 152 0.86 2.27 7.03
C ARG A 152 2.27 2.89 7.01
N ALA A 153 2.93 2.90 5.84
CA ALA A 153 4.26 3.47 5.67
C ALA A 153 4.31 4.98 5.96
N ARG A 154 3.21 5.70 5.71
CA ARG A 154 3.08 7.12 6.07
C ARG A 154 3.07 7.37 7.59
N SER A 155 2.74 6.37 8.37
CA SER A 155 2.69 6.42 9.84
C SER A 155 3.84 5.67 10.51
N PHE A 156 4.87 5.26 9.78
CA PHE A 156 6.03 4.60 10.37
C PHE A 156 6.79 5.54 11.32
N ASP A 157 7.05 5.04 12.52
CA ASP A 157 8.07 5.61 13.39
C ASP A 157 9.41 4.99 13.00
N VAL A 158 10.34 5.84 12.60
CA VAL A 158 11.68 5.43 12.14
C VAL A 158 12.76 5.79 13.14
N SER A 159 12.42 6.15 14.38
CA SER A 159 13.38 6.55 15.42
C SER A 159 14.43 5.48 15.67
N ASP A 160 14.02 4.22 15.65
CA ASP A 160 14.90 3.08 15.92
C ASP A 160 15.49 2.44 14.66
N TYR A 161 15.11 2.92 13.45
CA TYR A 161 15.59 2.32 12.21
C TYR A 161 16.95 2.84 11.78
N LYS A 162 17.81 1.91 11.37
CA LYS A 162 19.10 2.18 10.72
C LYS A 162 18.97 2.04 9.21
N VAL A 163 19.76 2.81 8.48
CA VAL A 163 19.81 2.70 7.01
C VAL A 163 20.19 1.28 6.62
N GLY A 164 19.37 0.66 5.80
CA GLY A 164 19.53 -0.73 5.39
C GLY A 164 18.62 -1.72 6.13
N ASP A 165 17.94 -1.30 7.19
CA ASP A 165 17.00 -2.16 7.90
C ASP A 165 15.85 -2.60 7.00
N LYS A 166 15.48 -3.87 7.16
CA LYS A 166 14.45 -4.55 6.36
C LYS A 166 13.17 -4.66 7.16
N ILE A 167 12.09 -4.20 6.57
CA ILE A 167 10.73 -4.34 7.07
C ILE A 167 10.06 -5.40 6.21
N LEU A 168 9.84 -6.57 6.79
CA LEU A 168 9.14 -7.68 6.14
C LEU A 168 7.65 -7.56 6.40
N PHE A 169 6.83 -7.85 5.39
CA PHE A 169 5.39 -7.91 5.52
C PHE A 169 4.79 -8.85 4.48
N ASP A 170 3.65 -9.42 4.80
CA ASP A 170 2.88 -10.24 3.88
C ASP A 170 1.91 -9.37 3.07
N MET A 171 1.80 -9.60 1.77
CA MET A 171 0.92 -8.85 0.88
C MET A 171 -0.01 -9.78 0.11
N ALA A 172 -1.31 -9.50 0.18
CA ALA A 172 -2.33 -10.16 -0.62
C ALA A 172 -2.29 -9.62 -2.06
N THR A 173 -2.21 -10.53 -3.04
CA THR A 173 -2.07 -10.21 -4.46
C THR A 173 -3.35 -10.49 -5.28
N GLY A 174 -4.45 -10.82 -4.60
CA GLY A 174 -5.73 -11.19 -5.20
C GLY A 174 -5.91 -12.69 -5.43
N THR A 175 -4.85 -13.49 -5.32
CA THR A 175 -4.91 -14.96 -5.45
C THR A 175 -4.00 -15.71 -4.49
N LYS A 176 -3.08 -15.03 -3.85
CA LYS A 176 -2.11 -15.59 -2.89
C LYS A 176 -1.57 -14.49 -2.00
N VAL A 177 -0.93 -14.89 -0.93
CA VAL A 177 -0.13 -14.01 -0.08
C VAL A 177 1.34 -14.22 -0.40
N GLU A 178 2.09 -13.14 -0.57
CA GLU A 178 3.52 -13.14 -0.83
C GLU A 178 4.25 -12.24 0.15
N GLN A 179 5.37 -12.71 0.67
CA GLN A 179 6.22 -11.88 1.52
C GLN A 179 6.93 -10.82 0.69
N GLN A 180 6.83 -9.59 1.14
CA GLN A 180 7.47 -8.42 0.56
C GLN A 180 8.50 -7.83 1.53
N THR A 181 9.40 -7.03 0.99
CA THR A 181 10.44 -6.36 1.79
C THR A 181 10.53 -4.88 1.44
N LEU A 182 10.36 -4.03 2.45
CA LEU A 182 10.78 -2.65 2.38
C LEU A 182 12.16 -2.51 3.01
N ILE A 183 13.04 -1.71 2.39
CA ILE A 183 14.34 -1.34 2.97
C ILE A 183 14.29 0.15 3.31
N TYR A 184 14.60 0.49 4.56
CA TYR A 184 14.76 1.88 4.95
C TYR A 184 16.07 2.44 4.39
N ARG A 185 15.98 3.53 3.62
CA ARG A 185 17.12 4.18 2.95
C ARG A 185 17.58 5.47 3.63
N GLY A 186 17.03 5.74 4.81
CA GLY A 186 17.35 6.94 5.58
C GLY A 186 16.52 8.16 5.21
N ARG A 187 17.01 9.32 5.61
CA ARG A 187 16.40 10.62 5.31
C ARG A 187 17.13 11.29 4.17
N LYS A 188 16.39 11.81 3.17
CA LYS A 188 16.95 12.54 2.04
C LYS A 188 16.13 13.78 1.73
N ASN A 189 16.79 14.82 1.23
CA ASN A 189 16.10 15.95 0.65
C ASN A 189 15.64 15.60 -0.76
N PHE A 190 14.35 15.73 -1.01
CA PHE A 190 13.72 15.53 -2.31
C PHE A 190 13.26 16.88 -2.86
N LYS A 191 13.66 17.22 -4.09
CA LYS A 191 13.19 18.41 -4.79
C LYS A 191 12.01 18.02 -5.67
N ALA A 192 10.82 18.49 -5.31
CA ALA A 192 9.62 18.28 -6.10
C ALA A 192 9.61 19.17 -7.37
N GLU A 193 8.72 18.90 -8.31
CA GLU A 193 8.63 19.63 -9.58
C GLU A 193 8.26 21.11 -9.40
N ASN A 194 7.54 21.44 -8.33
CA ASN A 194 7.26 22.83 -7.94
C ASN A 194 8.52 23.59 -7.43
N GLY A 195 9.69 22.94 -7.46
CA GLY A 195 10.96 23.50 -7.02
C GLY A 195 11.20 23.46 -5.51
N VAL A 196 10.20 23.09 -4.72
CA VAL A 196 10.30 23.00 -3.26
C VAL A 196 11.09 21.76 -2.86
N LYS A 197 11.96 21.92 -1.86
CA LYS A 197 12.73 20.82 -1.25
C LYS A 197 12.02 20.33 -0.01
N TYR A 198 11.76 19.03 0.04
CA TYR A 198 11.17 18.35 1.19
C TYR A 198 12.18 17.40 1.81
N ARG A 199 12.25 17.38 3.13
CA ARG A 199 12.96 16.33 3.85
C ARG A 199 12.08 15.11 3.91
N CYS A 200 12.56 13.98 3.39
CA CYS A 200 11.76 12.76 3.25
C CYS A 200 12.43 11.56 3.91
N LEU A 201 11.63 10.69 4.49
CA LEU A 201 11.97 9.30 4.76
C LEU A 201 11.94 8.55 3.42
N VAL A 202 12.93 7.71 3.18
CA VAL A 202 13.04 6.97 1.91
C VAL A 202 12.97 5.49 2.19
N PHE A 203 12.06 4.81 1.49
CA PHE A 203 11.89 3.36 1.54
C PHE A 203 11.93 2.78 0.14
N SER A 204 12.55 1.61 -0.02
CA SER A 204 12.56 0.88 -1.28
C SER A 204 11.84 -0.45 -1.12
N LEU A 205 10.82 -0.70 -1.94
CA LEU A 205 10.26 -2.03 -2.12
C LEU A 205 11.20 -2.84 -3.00
N VAL A 206 11.62 -4.00 -2.51
CA VAL A 206 12.58 -4.85 -3.21
C VAL A 206 12.05 -6.26 -3.37
N GLU A 207 12.31 -6.85 -4.53
CA GLU A 207 12.02 -8.26 -4.80
C GLU A 207 13.28 -9.11 -4.63
N TYR A 208 13.13 -10.25 -3.95
CA TYR A 208 14.18 -11.25 -3.79
C TYR A 208 13.90 -12.46 -4.66
N LYS A 209 14.83 -12.80 -5.57
CA LYS A 209 14.84 -14.06 -6.29
C LYS A 209 15.96 -14.95 -5.74
N LYS A 210 15.62 -16.15 -5.25
CA LYS A 210 16.60 -17.11 -4.68
C LYS A 210 17.51 -16.48 -3.62
N ARG A 211 16.96 -15.68 -2.69
CA ARG A 211 17.68 -14.96 -1.62
C ARG A 211 18.66 -13.88 -2.07
N LYS A 212 18.75 -13.58 -3.38
CA LYS A 212 19.51 -12.45 -3.89
C LYS A 212 18.56 -11.32 -4.26
N MET A 213 18.86 -10.09 -3.84
CA MET A 213 18.12 -8.91 -4.26
C MET A 213 18.14 -8.84 -5.77
N LYS A 214 16.96 -8.86 -6.38
CA LYS A 214 16.85 -8.85 -7.85
C LYS A 214 16.81 -7.43 -8.38
N ASN A 215 15.85 -6.64 -7.90
CA ASN A 215 15.64 -5.26 -8.33
C ASN A 215 14.95 -4.47 -7.21
N GLU A 216 15.24 -3.19 -7.14
CA GLU A 216 14.44 -2.20 -6.46
C GLU A 216 13.22 -1.91 -7.36
N VAL A 217 12.03 -2.23 -6.88
CA VAL A 217 10.80 -2.17 -7.68
C VAL A 217 10.20 -0.78 -7.60
N ILE A 218 10.12 -0.23 -6.39
CA ILE A 218 9.51 1.07 -6.12
C ILE A 218 10.34 1.78 -5.04
N THR A 219 10.57 3.08 -5.21
CA THR A 219 11.12 3.94 -4.15
C THR A 219 10.08 4.95 -3.70
N PHE A 220 9.79 4.96 -2.40
CA PHE A 220 8.84 5.86 -1.75
C PHE A 220 9.60 6.98 -1.05
N TYR A 221 9.17 8.22 -1.27
CA TYR A 221 9.62 9.40 -0.53
C TYR A 221 8.44 9.92 0.28
N VAL A 222 8.50 9.79 1.60
CA VAL A 222 7.45 10.22 2.52
C VAL A 222 7.98 11.42 3.30
N THR A 223 7.29 12.57 3.28
CA THR A 223 7.73 13.75 4.03
C THR A 223 7.89 13.43 5.52
N ASP A 224 9.00 13.89 6.10
CA ASP A 224 9.36 13.66 7.52
C ASP A 224 8.63 14.65 8.46
N ASP A 225 7.97 15.67 7.90
CA ASP A 225 7.23 16.66 8.66
C ASP A 225 5.85 16.14 9.07
N LYS A 226 5.61 16.04 10.37
CA LYS A 226 4.34 15.61 10.94
C LYS A 226 3.26 16.70 10.89
N THR A 227 3.62 17.95 10.62
CA THR A 227 2.70 19.10 10.57
C THR A 227 2.04 19.27 9.21
N ILE A 228 2.63 18.73 8.14
CA ILE A 228 2.11 18.75 6.78
C ILE A 228 1.62 17.35 6.43
N CYS A 229 0.53 17.28 5.67
CA CYS A 229 0.08 16.01 5.10
C CYS A 229 1.24 15.29 4.44
N ARG A 230 1.60 14.09 4.90
CA ARG A 230 2.75 13.34 4.39
C ARG A 230 2.49 12.93 2.94
N CYS A 231 3.07 13.66 2.02
CA CYS A 231 3.04 13.32 0.60
C CYS A 231 3.95 12.13 0.31
N VAL A 232 3.57 11.30 -0.65
CA VAL A 232 4.37 10.16 -1.12
C VAL A 232 4.70 10.40 -2.59
N TRP A 233 5.97 10.37 -2.94
CA TRP A 233 6.42 10.28 -4.32
C TRP A 233 6.86 8.86 -4.60
N ILE A 234 6.40 8.30 -5.70
CA ILE A 234 6.68 6.92 -6.09
C ILE A 234 7.45 6.96 -7.40
N TYR A 235 8.63 6.33 -7.41
CA TYR A 235 9.43 6.10 -8.60
C TYR A 235 9.44 4.60 -8.89
N ILE A 236 9.05 4.23 -10.09
CA ILE A 236 8.97 2.85 -10.57
C ILE A 236 10.04 2.63 -11.65
#